data_0f8a6fe3317c30b92a38a5fb0899e80d
#
_entry.id   0f8a6fe3317c30b92a38a5fb0899e80d
#
_cell.length_a   1.000
_cell.length_b   1.000
_cell.length_c   1.000
_cell.angle_alpha   90.00
_cell.angle_beta   90.00
_cell.angle_gamma   90.00
#
_symmetry.space_group_name_H-M   'P 1'
#
loop_
_entity.id
_entity.type
_entity.pdbx_description
1 polymer ?
#
loop_
_entity_poly.entity_id
_entity_poly.type
_entity_poly.pdbx_seq_one_letter_code
_entity_poly.pdbx_strand_id
1 'polypeptide(L)'
;YELRPKDAEFVIGIIEKTFVHDQGERLDGTPLRGEPFLLEPWQKFIIYNLVGLYHTGTKIRKYKEAFIYIPRKNGKTRLIAALAWALALLERKSGSKIYIVGAALRQALQSFNFILFNIRQMGEEDNFRILDNNQEHSISGELGDGSLFIEALAANPDKHDSLNSNIQILDELHAYKNATQYNVIK
;
A
#
# COMPACT_ATOMS: atom_id res chain seq x y z
N TYR A 1 18.18 -15.90 10.09
CA TYR A 1 17.35 -15.36 9.01
C TYR A 1 17.88 -15.81 7.67
N GLU A 2 16.99 -15.94 6.69
CA GLU A 2 17.33 -16.27 5.31
C GLU A 2 16.80 -15.20 4.37
N LEU A 3 17.53 -14.92 3.31
CA LEU A 3 17.11 -14.01 2.25
C LEU A 3 16.42 -14.81 1.13
N ARG A 4 15.20 -14.41 0.78
CA ARG A 4 14.43 -14.91 -0.37
C ARG A 4 14.28 -13.80 -1.39
N PRO A 5 15.27 -13.57 -2.25
CA PRO A 5 15.25 -12.46 -3.19
C PRO A 5 14.07 -12.52 -4.16
N LYS A 6 13.63 -13.72 -4.53
CA LYS A 6 12.50 -13.93 -5.45
C LYS A 6 11.20 -13.27 -4.99
N ASP A 7 10.91 -13.25 -3.69
CA ASP A 7 9.70 -12.62 -3.16
C ASP A 7 9.78 -11.09 -3.29
N ALA A 8 10.96 -10.51 -3.00
CA ALA A 8 11.21 -9.08 -3.18
C ALA A 8 11.19 -8.69 -4.67
N GLU A 9 11.83 -9.50 -5.54
CA GLU A 9 11.84 -9.30 -6.99
C GLU A 9 10.44 -9.39 -7.59
N PHE A 10 9.60 -10.31 -7.09
CA PHE A 10 8.20 -10.39 -7.49
C PHE A 10 7.46 -9.11 -7.17
N VAL A 11 7.58 -8.60 -5.94
CA VAL A 11 6.92 -7.35 -5.51
C VAL A 11 7.41 -6.15 -6.33
N ILE A 12 8.73 -6.02 -6.53
CA ILE A 12 9.33 -4.98 -7.37
C ILE A 12 8.79 -5.10 -8.79
N GLY A 13 8.80 -6.31 -9.34
CA GLY A 13 8.33 -6.58 -10.71
C GLY A 13 6.84 -6.25 -10.90
N ILE A 14 5.98 -6.56 -9.94
CA ILE A 14 4.57 -6.14 -9.96
C ILE A 14 4.47 -4.62 -10.01
N ILE A 15 5.15 -3.92 -9.10
CA ILE A 15 5.09 -2.46 -9.04
C ILE A 15 5.55 -1.83 -10.35
N GLU A 16 6.74 -2.20 -10.83
CA GLU A 16 7.34 -1.56 -12.01
C GLU A 16 6.63 -1.90 -13.32
N LYS A 17 5.93 -3.04 -13.38
CA LYS A 17 5.20 -3.47 -14.60
C LYS A 17 3.75 -2.98 -14.65
N THR A 18 3.12 -2.73 -13.50
CA THR A 18 1.68 -2.46 -13.44
C THR A 18 1.35 -1.06 -12.99
N PHE A 19 2.23 -0.41 -12.22
CA PHE A 19 1.98 0.94 -11.74
C PHE A 19 2.57 2.00 -12.65
N VAL A 20 1.83 3.09 -12.80
CA VAL A 20 2.27 4.32 -13.47
C VAL A 20 2.06 5.51 -12.54
N HIS A 21 2.76 6.59 -12.81
CA HIS A 21 2.58 7.83 -12.06
C HIS A 21 1.19 8.43 -12.31
N ASP A 22 0.47 8.79 -11.26
CA ASP A 22 -0.83 9.48 -11.32
C ASP A 22 -0.67 10.98 -11.56
N GLN A 23 0.45 11.55 -11.12
CA GLN A 23 0.80 12.97 -11.23
C GLN A 23 2.31 13.17 -10.99
N GLY A 24 2.78 14.36 -11.23
CA GLY A 24 4.16 14.78 -11.04
C GLY A 24 4.75 15.34 -12.32
N GLU A 25 5.91 15.97 -12.19
CA GLU A 25 6.67 16.56 -13.27
C GLU A 25 8.15 16.24 -13.08
N ARG A 26 8.87 16.11 -14.20
CA ARG A 26 10.34 16.07 -14.21
C ARG A 26 10.91 17.45 -13.96
N LEU A 27 12.21 17.52 -13.73
CA LEU A 27 12.91 18.81 -13.54
C LEU A 27 12.81 19.76 -14.76
N ASP A 28 12.61 19.21 -15.93
CA ASP A 28 12.40 19.94 -17.18
C ASP A 28 10.93 20.36 -17.43
N GLY A 29 10.04 20.06 -16.47
CA GLY A 29 8.62 20.38 -16.54
C GLY A 29 7.77 19.36 -17.33
N THR A 30 8.36 18.27 -17.86
CA THR A 30 7.57 17.24 -18.55
C THR A 30 6.71 16.45 -17.56
N PRO A 31 5.42 16.22 -17.87
CA PRO A 31 4.53 15.45 -17.01
C PRO A 31 5.00 14.01 -16.81
N LEU A 32 4.90 13.50 -15.58
CA LEU A 32 5.15 12.10 -15.27
C LEU A 32 3.88 11.23 -15.36
N ARG A 33 2.70 11.84 -15.41
CA ARG A 33 1.44 11.08 -15.41
C ARG A 33 1.38 10.09 -16.57
N GLY A 34 1.12 8.82 -16.24
CA GLY A 34 1.10 7.72 -17.20
C GLY A 34 2.45 7.06 -17.48
N GLU A 35 3.55 7.65 -17.02
CA GLU A 35 4.87 7.05 -17.12
C GLU A 35 5.03 5.90 -16.11
N PRO A 36 5.79 4.83 -16.44
CA PRO A 36 6.02 3.72 -15.52
C PRO A 36 6.56 4.16 -14.16
N PHE A 37 6.01 3.61 -13.09
CA PHE A 37 6.45 3.87 -11.72
C PHE A 37 7.66 3.01 -11.40
N LEU A 38 8.84 3.44 -11.88
CA LEU A 38 10.11 2.76 -11.63
C LEU A 38 10.63 3.09 -10.24
N LEU A 39 11.06 2.06 -9.52
CA LEU A 39 11.53 2.19 -8.15
C LEU A 39 13.00 2.62 -8.11
N GLU A 40 13.27 3.61 -7.28
CA GLU A 40 14.63 4.04 -6.95
C GLU A 40 15.40 2.96 -6.17
N PRO A 41 16.75 2.93 -6.23
CA PRO A 41 17.54 1.93 -5.51
C PRO A 41 17.24 1.83 -4.02
N TRP A 42 17.01 2.97 -3.35
CA TRP A 42 16.66 2.99 -1.93
C TRP A 42 15.27 2.41 -1.64
N GLN A 43 14.31 2.56 -2.56
CA GLN A 43 12.99 1.95 -2.45
C GLN A 43 13.08 0.44 -2.59
N LYS A 44 13.86 -0.04 -3.57
CA LYS A 44 14.16 -1.46 -3.74
C LYS A 44 14.85 -2.04 -2.51
N PHE A 45 15.81 -1.31 -1.91
CA PHE A 45 16.46 -1.73 -0.67
C PHE A 45 15.46 -1.93 0.48
N ILE A 46 14.49 -1.04 0.65
CA ILE A 46 13.41 -1.19 1.64
C ILE A 46 12.62 -2.47 1.36
N ILE A 47 12.21 -2.70 0.12
CA ILE A 47 11.43 -3.87 -0.28
C ILE A 47 12.21 -5.17 -0.04
N TYR A 48 13.49 -5.24 -0.42
CA TYR A 48 14.32 -6.41 -0.17
C TYR A 48 14.41 -6.75 1.32
N ASN A 49 14.55 -5.76 2.18
CA ASN A 49 14.61 -5.99 3.63
C ASN A 49 13.25 -6.40 4.21
N LEU A 50 12.18 -5.69 3.84
CA LEU A 50 10.85 -5.92 4.41
C LEU A 50 10.22 -7.23 3.91
N VAL A 51 10.36 -7.52 2.63
CA VAL A 51 9.69 -8.63 1.95
C VAL A 51 10.58 -9.85 1.84
N GLY A 52 11.88 -9.66 1.60
CA GLY A 52 12.80 -10.75 1.29
C GLY A 52 13.44 -11.45 2.50
N LEU A 53 13.34 -10.92 3.71
CA LEU A 53 13.96 -11.53 4.90
C LEU A 53 12.96 -12.36 5.70
N TYR A 54 13.31 -13.63 5.94
CA TYR A 54 12.48 -14.61 6.66
C TYR A 54 13.22 -15.22 7.84
N HIS A 55 12.48 -15.74 8.82
CA HIS A 55 13.02 -16.66 9.81
C HIS A 55 13.35 -17.98 9.12
N THR A 56 14.57 -18.45 9.29
CA THR A 56 15.13 -19.64 8.62
C THR A 56 14.18 -20.83 8.75
N GLY A 57 13.89 -21.48 7.63
CA GLY A 57 13.02 -22.68 7.57
C GLY A 57 11.54 -22.39 7.77
N THR A 58 11.10 -21.12 7.81
CA THR A 58 9.69 -20.76 8.00
C THR A 58 9.15 -19.89 6.86
N LYS A 59 7.83 -19.65 6.83
CA LYS A 59 7.19 -18.67 5.95
C LYS A 59 6.93 -17.34 6.66
N ILE A 60 7.55 -17.10 7.82
CA ILE A 60 7.35 -15.91 8.64
C ILE A 60 8.40 -14.86 8.26
N ARG A 61 7.96 -13.71 7.77
CA ARG A 61 8.86 -12.58 7.50
C ARG A 61 9.50 -12.08 8.80
N LYS A 62 10.75 -11.68 8.69
CA LYS A 62 11.50 -11.08 9.81
C LYS A 62 10.85 -9.80 10.31
N TYR A 63 10.45 -8.95 9.39
CA TYR A 63 9.81 -7.67 9.68
C TYR A 63 8.32 -7.73 9.39
N LYS A 64 7.52 -7.44 10.40
CA LYS A 64 6.06 -7.32 10.28
C LYS A 64 5.62 -5.87 10.22
N GLU A 65 6.47 -4.96 10.66
CA GLU A 65 6.23 -3.54 10.70
C GLU A 65 7.42 -2.80 10.08
N ALA A 66 7.13 -1.70 9.38
CA ALA A 66 8.14 -0.80 8.85
C ALA A 66 7.77 0.64 9.17
N PHE A 67 8.71 1.38 9.73
CA PHE A 67 8.61 2.82 9.92
C PHE A 67 9.48 3.52 8.89
N ILE A 68 8.82 4.18 7.91
CA ILE A 68 9.49 4.84 6.81
C ILE A 68 9.48 6.35 7.05
N TYR A 69 10.64 6.87 7.44
CA TYR A 69 10.85 8.30 7.67
C TYR A 69 11.77 8.87 6.59
N ILE A 70 11.19 9.62 5.68
CA ILE A 70 11.89 10.26 4.56
C ILE A 70 11.36 11.69 4.36
N PRO A 71 12.15 12.60 3.76
CA PRO A 71 11.71 13.95 3.47
C PRO A 71 10.45 13.98 2.60
N ARG A 72 9.71 15.07 2.69
CA ARG A 72 8.53 15.31 1.84
C ARG A 72 8.91 15.28 0.35
N LYS A 73 7.95 14.94 -0.50
CA LYS A 73 8.07 14.88 -1.98
C LYS A 73 8.99 13.76 -2.52
N ASN A 74 9.35 12.77 -1.70
CA ASN A 74 10.11 11.59 -2.14
C ASN A 74 9.22 10.38 -2.47
N GLY A 75 7.95 10.57 -2.81
CA GLY A 75 7.07 9.50 -3.29
C GLY A 75 6.64 8.48 -2.24
N LYS A 76 6.79 8.76 -0.92
CA LYS A 76 6.45 7.84 0.18
C LYS A 76 5.06 7.23 0.05
N THR A 77 4.04 8.07 -0.09
CA THR A 77 2.64 7.66 -0.15
C THR A 77 2.37 6.70 -1.32
N ARG A 78 2.95 6.99 -2.50
CA ARG A 78 2.81 6.11 -3.69
C ARG A 78 3.56 4.80 -3.52
N LEU A 79 4.78 4.85 -2.98
CA LEU A 79 5.56 3.65 -2.69
C LEU A 79 4.79 2.70 -1.77
N ILE A 80 4.24 3.22 -0.66
CA ILE A 80 3.55 2.41 0.34
C ILE A 80 2.26 1.82 -0.25
N ALA A 81 1.52 2.60 -1.03
CA ALA A 81 0.30 2.15 -1.69
C ALA A 81 0.56 1.03 -2.71
N ALA A 82 1.56 1.20 -3.58
CA ALA A 82 1.97 0.17 -4.53
C ALA A 82 2.52 -1.08 -3.84
N LEU A 83 3.29 -0.91 -2.75
CA LEU A 83 3.81 -2.01 -1.95
C LEU A 83 2.68 -2.82 -1.30
N ALA A 84 1.68 -2.17 -0.73
CA ALA A 84 0.53 -2.86 -0.12
C ALA A 84 -0.25 -3.69 -1.14
N TRP A 85 -0.50 -3.15 -2.33
CA TRP A 85 -1.09 -3.88 -3.44
C TRP A 85 -0.27 -5.10 -3.84
N ALA A 86 1.03 -4.92 -4.09
CA ALA A 86 1.91 -6.00 -4.51
C ALA A 86 2.09 -7.09 -3.44
N LEU A 87 2.06 -6.71 -2.15
CA LEU A 87 2.08 -7.66 -1.03
C LEU A 87 0.79 -8.50 -0.97
N ALA A 88 -0.37 -7.90 -1.21
CA ALA A 88 -1.63 -8.64 -1.29
C ALA A 88 -1.60 -9.69 -2.40
N LEU A 89 -1.00 -9.36 -3.55
CA LEU A 89 -0.76 -10.29 -4.65
C LEU A 89 0.24 -11.40 -4.32
N LEU A 90 1.34 -11.05 -3.62
CA LEU A 90 2.35 -12.03 -3.21
C LEU A 90 1.77 -13.06 -2.23
N GLU A 91 1.01 -12.60 -1.27
CA GLU A 91 0.46 -13.47 -0.22
C GLU A 91 -0.71 -14.33 -0.69
N ARG A 92 -1.46 -13.89 -1.70
CA ARG A 92 -2.63 -14.58 -2.29
C ARG A 92 -3.54 -15.24 -1.25
N LYS A 93 -3.75 -14.55 -0.14
CA LYS A 93 -4.60 -15.04 0.93
C LYS A 93 -6.06 -14.88 0.56
N SER A 94 -6.89 -15.87 0.91
CA SER A 94 -8.33 -15.69 0.92
C SER A 94 -8.68 -14.59 1.91
N GLY A 95 -9.34 -13.52 1.44
CA GLY A 95 -9.75 -12.40 2.29
C GLY A 95 -8.62 -11.41 2.64
N SER A 96 -7.73 -11.09 1.71
CA SER A 96 -6.74 -10.03 1.90
C SER A 96 -7.41 -8.69 2.15
N LYS A 97 -7.10 -8.05 3.29
CA LYS A 97 -7.65 -6.75 3.68
C LYS A 97 -6.53 -5.74 3.87
N ILE A 98 -6.66 -4.60 3.17
CA ILE A 98 -5.75 -3.45 3.27
C ILE A 98 -6.53 -2.29 3.85
N TYR A 99 -6.13 -1.81 5.01
CA TYR A 99 -6.64 -0.55 5.56
C TYR A 99 -5.62 0.56 5.40
N ILE A 100 -6.09 1.66 4.84
CA ILE A 100 -5.30 2.88 4.67
C ILE A 100 -5.86 3.90 5.66
N VAL A 101 -5.11 4.21 6.68
CA VAL A 101 -5.55 5.10 7.76
C VAL A 101 -4.71 6.36 7.77
N GLY A 102 -5.37 7.50 7.77
CA GLY A 102 -4.74 8.82 7.93
C GLY A 102 -5.31 9.56 9.13
N ALA A 103 -4.57 10.51 9.70
CA ALA A 103 -5.08 11.37 10.77
C ALA A 103 -6.36 12.12 10.33
N ALA A 104 -6.47 12.41 9.05
CA ALA A 104 -7.71 12.85 8.39
C ALA A 104 -7.94 11.98 7.14
N LEU A 105 -9.20 11.75 6.78
CA LEU A 105 -9.59 10.95 5.62
C LEU A 105 -8.88 11.40 4.33
N ARG A 106 -8.74 12.72 4.13
CA ARG A 106 -8.03 13.28 2.96
C ARG A 106 -6.60 12.75 2.79
N GLN A 107 -5.91 12.39 3.89
CA GLN A 107 -4.56 11.82 3.84
C GLN A 107 -4.61 10.36 3.35
N ALA A 108 -5.52 9.55 3.91
CA ALA A 108 -5.72 8.17 3.48
C ALA A 108 -6.14 8.10 1.99
N LEU A 109 -6.95 9.04 1.54
CA LEU A 109 -7.41 9.10 0.15
C LEU A 109 -6.27 9.32 -0.86
N GLN A 110 -5.13 9.84 -0.47
CA GLN A 110 -3.99 9.97 -1.40
C GLN A 110 -3.47 8.60 -1.85
N SER A 111 -3.29 7.67 -0.91
CA SER A 111 -2.89 6.29 -1.23
C SER A 111 -4.00 5.51 -1.93
N PHE A 112 -5.24 5.67 -1.48
CA PHE A 112 -6.41 5.02 -2.07
C PHE A 112 -6.58 5.43 -3.54
N ASN A 113 -6.58 6.73 -3.83
CA ASN A 113 -6.74 7.25 -5.17
C ASN A 113 -5.59 6.83 -6.10
N PHE A 114 -4.37 6.68 -5.59
CA PHE A 114 -3.26 6.18 -6.37
C PHE A 114 -3.47 4.71 -6.77
N ILE A 115 -3.97 3.86 -5.87
CA ILE A 115 -4.34 2.47 -6.19
C ILE A 115 -5.48 2.45 -7.22
N LEU A 116 -6.55 3.20 -6.97
CA LEU A 116 -7.72 3.26 -7.86
C LEU A 116 -7.35 3.74 -9.25
N PHE A 117 -6.51 4.79 -9.34
CA PHE A 117 -6.00 5.27 -10.62
C PHE A 117 -5.28 4.16 -11.38
N ASN A 118 -4.42 3.38 -10.71
CA ASN A 118 -3.67 2.31 -11.34
C ASN A 118 -4.53 1.10 -11.72
N ILE A 119 -5.56 0.76 -10.95
CA ILE A 119 -6.56 -0.26 -11.35
C ILE A 119 -7.21 0.14 -12.68
N ARG A 120 -7.59 1.42 -12.84
CA ARG A 120 -8.15 1.95 -14.09
C ARG A 120 -7.14 1.92 -15.24
N GLN A 121 -5.89 2.26 -14.98
CA GLN A 121 -4.83 2.22 -16.01
C GLN A 121 -4.53 0.79 -16.48
N MET A 122 -4.68 -0.20 -15.62
CA MET A 122 -4.56 -1.61 -15.96
C MET A 122 -5.78 -2.15 -16.74
N GLY A 123 -6.88 -1.42 -16.81
CA GLY A 123 -8.13 -1.89 -17.42
C GLY A 123 -8.87 -2.92 -16.56
N GLU A 124 -8.59 -2.96 -15.28
CA GLU A 124 -9.14 -3.97 -14.34
C GLU A 124 -10.33 -3.43 -13.52
N GLU A 125 -10.84 -2.24 -13.82
CA GLU A 125 -11.89 -1.58 -13.04
C GLU A 125 -13.15 -2.44 -12.92
N ASP A 126 -13.54 -3.13 -13.99
CA ASP A 126 -14.74 -3.97 -14.03
C ASP A 126 -14.63 -5.24 -13.17
N ASN A 127 -13.42 -5.62 -12.76
CA ASN A 127 -13.16 -6.76 -11.89
C ASN A 127 -13.33 -6.42 -10.40
N PHE A 128 -13.54 -5.13 -10.09
CA PHE A 128 -13.66 -4.66 -8.73
C PHE A 128 -14.96 -3.87 -8.51
N ARG A 129 -15.60 -4.09 -7.37
CA ARG A 129 -16.63 -3.19 -6.86
C ARG A 129 -15.96 -2.01 -6.18
N ILE A 130 -16.12 -0.83 -6.75
CA ILE A 130 -15.55 0.42 -6.27
C ILE A 130 -16.66 1.26 -5.66
N LEU A 131 -16.52 1.62 -4.38
CA LEU A 131 -17.32 2.62 -3.70
C LEU A 131 -16.41 3.81 -3.39
N ASP A 132 -16.70 4.93 -4.02
CA ASP A 132 -15.94 6.18 -3.84
C ASP A 132 -16.93 7.34 -3.74
N ASN A 133 -17.47 7.50 -2.54
CA ASN A 133 -18.52 8.49 -2.23
C ASN A 133 -18.27 9.13 -0.85
N ASN A 134 -19.15 10.02 -0.42
CA ASN A 134 -18.99 10.77 0.84
C ASN A 134 -19.04 9.90 2.11
N GLN A 135 -19.46 8.66 2.03
CA GLN A 135 -19.63 7.74 3.17
C GLN A 135 -18.59 6.65 3.21
N GLU A 136 -18.17 6.16 2.05
CA GLU A 136 -17.28 5.00 1.94
C GLU A 136 -16.31 5.15 0.77
N HIS A 137 -15.05 4.81 1.01
CA HIS A 137 -13.99 4.73 0.01
C HIS A 137 -13.38 3.36 0.08
N SER A 138 -13.95 2.42 -0.71
CA SER A 138 -13.52 1.03 -0.71
C SER A 138 -13.41 0.45 -2.12
N ILE A 139 -12.53 -0.54 -2.25
CA ILE A 139 -12.35 -1.36 -3.43
C ILE A 139 -12.43 -2.81 -2.97
N SER A 140 -13.32 -3.60 -3.56
CA SER A 140 -13.46 -5.01 -3.24
C SER A 140 -13.61 -5.85 -4.51
N GLY A 141 -13.04 -7.04 -4.51
CA GLY A 141 -13.11 -7.95 -5.64
C GLY A 141 -12.38 -9.25 -5.40
N GLU A 142 -12.41 -10.11 -6.40
CA GLU A 142 -11.65 -11.35 -6.38
C GLU A 142 -10.28 -11.14 -7.02
N LEU A 143 -9.26 -11.77 -6.45
CA LEU A 143 -7.89 -11.69 -6.90
C LEU A 143 -7.29 -13.10 -6.95
N GLY A 144 -7.35 -13.73 -8.13
CA GLY A 144 -7.01 -15.15 -8.28
C GLY A 144 -7.96 -16.03 -7.48
N ASP A 145 -7.41 -16.84 -6.58
CA ASP A 145 -8.19 -17.76 -5.72
C ASP A 145 -8.65 -17.10 -4.40
N GLY A 146 -8.47 -15.81 -4.25
CA GLY A 146 -8.79 -15.08 -3.03
C GLY A 146 -9.56 -13.79 -3.28
N SER A 147 -10.00 -13.16 -2.20
CA SER A 147 -10.66 -11.86 -2.24
C SER A 147 -9.73 -10.75 -1.75
N LEU A 148 -9.90 -9.56 -2.30
CA LEU A 148 -9.24 -8.34 -1.90
C LEU A 148 -10.26 -7.33 -1.40
N PHE A 149 -9.96 -6.68 -0.29
CA PHE A 149 -10.70 -5.53 0.22
C PHE A 149 -9.72 -4.42 0.61
N ILE A 150 -9.93 -3.24 0.09
CA ILE A 150 -9.14 -2.03 0.41
C ILE A 150 -10.09 -0.97 0.89
N GLU A 151 -9.79 -0.32 2.00
CA GLU A 151 -10.61 0.77 2.53
C GLU A 151 -9.73 1.91 3.06
N ALA A 152 -10.15 3.15 2.76
CA ALA A 152 -9.52 4.36 3.29
C ALA A 152 -10.34 4.92 4.45
N LEU A 153 -9.67 5.15 5.59
CA LEU A 153 -10.31 5.55 6.84
C LEU A 153 -9.61 6.75 7.47
N ALA A 154 -10.40 7.56 8.19
CA ALA A 154 -9.83 8.51 9.15
C ALA A 154 -9.55 7.79 10.46
N ALA A 155 -8.44 8.10 11.11
CA ALA A 155 -8.11 7.54 12.43
C ALA A 155 -9.15 7.96 13.48
N ASN A 156 -10.01 7.02 13.85
CA ASN A 156 -11.02 7.20 14.91
C ASN A 156 -10.96 6.01 15.87
N PRO A 157 -10.49 6.21 17.13
CA PRO A 157 -10.35 5.14 18.10
C PRO A 157 -11.65 4.37 18.34
N ASP A 158 -12.78 5.08 18.36
CA ASP A 158 -14.08 4.50 18.71
C ASP A 158 -14.67 3.58 17.63
N LYS A 159 -14.10 3.60 16.41
CA LYS A 159 -14.59 2.82 15.26
C LYS A 159 -13.66 1.69 14.81
N HIS A 160 -12.45 1.60 15.39
CA HIS A 160 -11.40 0.74 14.84
C HIS A 160 -10.98 -0.43 15.73
N ASP A 161 -11.69 -0.67 16.84
CA ASP A 161 -11.39 -1.76 17.80
C ASP A 161 -11.39 -3.18 17.20
N SER A 162 -11.72 -3.33 15.91
CA SER A 162 -11.84 -4.64 15.28
C SER A 162 -11.32 -4.74 13.84
N LEU A 163 -10.39 -3.87 13.43
CA LEU A 163 -9.81 -3.92 12.10
C LEU A 163 -8.92 -5.17 11.95
N ASN A 164 -9.51 -6.29 11.59
CA ASN A 164 -8.74 -7.48 11.23
C ASN A 164 -8.23 -7.34 9.79
N SER A 165 -6.97 -6.93 9.65
CA SER A 165 -6.32 -6.70 8.37
C SER A 165 -5.04 -7.52 8.20
N ASN A 166 -4.69 -7.77 6.95
CA ASN A 166 -3.39 -8.36 6.60
C ASN A 166 -2.33 -7.27 6.43
N ILE A 167 -2.74 -6.09 5.94
CA ILE A 167 -1.85 -4.96 5.66
C ILE A 167 -2.52 -3.68 6.17
N GLN A 168 -1.77 -2.89 6.92
CA GLN A 168 -2.18 -1.57 7.37
C GLN A 168 -1.18 -0.52 6.91
N ILE A 169 -1.69 0.56 6.34
CA ILE A 169 -0.93 1.76 6.01
C ILE A 169 -1.36 2.85 6.99
N LEU A 170 -0.43 3.32 7.81
CA LEU A 170 -0.63 4.45 8.69
C LEU A 170 0.14 5.65 8.12
N ASP A 171 -0.55 6.50 7.37
CA ASP A 171 0.12 7.65 6.73
C ASP A 171 0.11 8.87 7.66
N GLU A 172 1.20 9.67 7.57
CA GLU A 172 1.40 10.90 8.35
C GLU A 172 1.23 10.69 9.87
N LEU A 173 1.83 9.63 10.41
CA LEU A 173 1.70 9.21 11.81
C LEU A 173 1.96 10.35 12.82
N HIS A 174 2.81 11.33 12.48
CA HIS A 174 3.08 12.51 13.29
C HIS A 174 1.86 13.43 13.47
N ALA A 175 0.86 13.34 12.61
CA ALA A 175 -0.37 14.13 12.67
C ALA A 175 -1.47 13.49 13.55
N TYR A 176 -1.23 12.28 14.10
CA TYR A 176 -2.16 11.63 15.02
C TYR A 176 -2.17 12.36 16.35
N LYS A 177 -3.37 12.57 16.91
CA LYS A 177 -3.55 13.39 18.11
C LYS A 177 -2.94 12.78 19.37
N ASN A 178 -2.92 11.45 19.46
CA ASN A 178 -2.39 10.72 20.62
C ASN A 178 -2.02 9.27 20.25
N ALA A 179 -1.31 8.61 21.16
CA ALA A 179 -0.91 7.21 21.00
C ALA A 179 -2.09 6.22 20.99
N THR A 180 -3.24 6.58 21.53
CA THR A 180 -4.43 5.72 21.54
C THR A 180 -4.90 5.42 20.13
N GLN A 181 -4.88 6.41 19.24
CA GLN A 181 -5.23 6.22 17.83
C GLN A 181 -4.32 5.19 17.13
N TYR A 182 -3.04 5.17 17.46
CA TYR A 182 -2.10 4.18 16.95
C TYR A 182 -2.33 2.79 17.55
N ASN A 183 -2.52 2.72 18.87
CA ASN A 183 -2.66 1.45 19.60
C ASN A 183 -3.94 0.68 19.23
N VAL A 184 -5.03 1.38 18.91
CA VAL A 184 -6.30 0.77 18.51
C VAL A 184 -6.22 0.17 17.10
N ILE A 185 -5.38 0.74 16.24
CA ILE A 185 -5.23 0.31 14.85
C ILE A 185 -4.20 -0.85 14.75
N LYS A 186 -3.27 -0.94 15.67
CA LYS A 186 -2.24 -1.98 15.74
C LYS A 186 -2.76 -3.30 16.32
#